data_ed0a5a13cc163d317e8597790497530d
#
_entry.id   ed0a5a13cc163d317e8597790497530d
#
_cell.length_a   1.000
_cell.length_b   1.000
_cell.length_c   1.000
_cell.angle_alpha   90.00
_cell.angle_beta   90.00
_cell.angle_gamma   90.00
#
_symmetry.space_group_name_H-M   'P 1'
#
loop_
_entity.id
_entity.type
_entity.pdbx_description
1 polymer ?
#
loop_
_entity_poly.entity_id
_entity_poly.type
_entity_poly.pdbx_seq_one_letter_code
_entity_poly.pdbx_strand_id
1 'polypeptide(L)'
;MDIVLSIITINYNGLKDTCDLMDSLPLEDTSLEVIVVDNASKHNEATQIEQRYPQVKVIHSDRNLGFAGGNNLGIQVALGKYLFFINNDTVFRDKRLDVRGEIDSLIQRLESSEEIGMVCPKIRFTWDHHPVQFAGYTPLSRITVRNQAIGCGEADYGQYDTAHPTPYAHGAAMMVKREAIEKAGMMPECFFLYYEELDWSLMIRRAGYTIWYEPACTIYHKESQATGQDSPLRTYYLTRNRLLFVRRNSPDITSRFLSYLYLICIVAVKDSIKYLIHLRPDLAKAVVKGIYHFINHSAS
;
A
#
# COMPACT_ATOMS: atom_id res chain seq x y z
N MET A 1 25.29 -13.38 10.33
CA MET A 1 23.99 -14.07 10.11
C MET A 1 23.39 -13.44 8.87
N ASP A 2 22.75 -14.23 8.05
CA ASP A 2 22.12 -13.70 6.83
C ASP A 2 20.80 -13.04 7.22
N ILE A 3 20.55 -11.86 6.67
CA ILE A 3 19.28 -11.15 6.86
C ILE A 3 18.18 -11.92 6.14
N VAL A 4 17.19 -12.36 6.89
CA VAL A 4 16.04 -13.13 6.35
C VAL A 4 14.94 -12.20 5.88
N LEU A 5 14.70 -11.09 6.62
CA LEU A 5 13.59 -10.17 6.40
C LEU A 5 14.08 -8.72 6.34
N SER A 6 13.64 -7.97 5.32
CA SER A 6 13.77 -6.53 5.26
C SER A 6 12.40 -5.89 5.46
N ILE A 7 12.22 -5.12 6.53
CA ILE A 7 11.02 -4.29 6.76
C ILE A 7 11.29 -2.93 6.14
N ILE A 8 10.42 -2.50 5.22
CA ILE A 8 10.56 -1.24 4.48
C ILE A 8 9.37 -0.35 4.78
N THR A 9 9.66 0.87 5.23
CA THR A 9 8.64 1.90 5.46
C THR A 9 9.06 3.24 4.90
N ILE A 10 8.10 4.08 4.54
CA ILE A 10 8.32 5.42 3.99
C ILE A 10 7.93 6.45 5.03
N ASN A 11 8.84 7.36 5.34
CA ASN A 11 8.53 8.56 6.10
C ASN A 11 8.34 9.75 5.15
N TYR A 12 7.26 10.50 5.30
CA TYR A 12 7.05 11.80 4.65
C TYR A 12 6.28 12.75 5.55
N ASN A 13 6.99 13.62 6.26
CA ASN A 13 6.44 14.53 7.27
C ASN A 13 5.61 13.79 8.33
N GLY A 14 6.05 12.60 8.74
CA GLY A 14 5.34 11.68 9.62
C GLY A 14 6.21 11.13 10.75
N LEU A 15 7.18 11.91 11.25
CA LEU A 15 8.15 11.48 12.25
C LEU A 15 7.52 10.74 13.43
N LYS A 16 6.43 11.30 13.99
CA LYS A 16 5.77 10.69 15.15
C LYS A 16 5.25 9.29 14.81
N ASP A 17 4.57 9.13 13.69
CA ASP A 17 4.01 7.84 13.27
C ASP A 17 5.12 6.84 12.96
N THR A 18 6.19 7.29 12.29
CA THR A 18 7.37 6.46 12.04
C THR A 18 8.02 6.00 13.34
N CYS A 19 8.13 6.88 14.34
CA CYS A 19 8.65 6.49 15.66
C CYS A 19 7.72 5.49 16.37
N ASP A 20 6.41 5.70 16.32
CA ASP A 20 5.43 4.78 16.91
C ASP A 20 5.52 3.37 16.27
N LEU A 21 5.73 3.30 14.94
CA LEU A 21 5.98 2.04 14.23
C LEU A 21 7.29 1.41 14.71
N MET A 22 8.42 2.15 14.68
CA MET A 22 9.72 1.63 15.13
C MET A 22 9.64 1.09 16.55
N ASP A 23 9.00 1.83 17.44
CA ASP A 23 8.78 1.42 18.81
C ASP A 23 7.94 0.15 18.96
N SER A 24 7.19 -0.27 17.95
CA SER A 24 6.39 -1.50 17.95
C SER A 24 7.10 -2.71 17.32
N LEU A 25 8.23 -2.50 16.63
CA LEU A 25 8.97 -3.56 15.94
C LEU A 25 10.01 -4.24 16.86
N PRO A 26 10.37 -5.51 16.61
CA PRO A 26 11.39 -6.25 17.33
C PRO A 26 12.81 -5.87 16.82
N LEU A 27 13.23 -4.62 17.03
CA LEU A 27 14.47 -4.06 16.47
C LEU A 27 15.77 -4.72 16.97
N GLU A 28 15.70 -5.53 18.03
CA GLU A 28 16.85 -6.28 18.59
C GLU A 28 17.13 -7.59 17.83
N ASP A 29 16.23 -8.00 16.93
CA ASP A 29 16.40 -9.22 16.14
C ASP A 29 17.39 -9.00 15.00
N THR A 30 18.55 -9.66 15.09
CA THR A 30 19.63 -9.54 14.11
C THR A 30 19.38 -10.27 12.80
N SER A 31 18.31 -11.05 12.68
CA SER A 31 17.91 -11.73 11.43
C SER A 31 17.01 -10.86 10.55
N LEU A 32 16.60 -9.68 11.05
CA LEU A 32 15.85 -8.70 10.28
C LEU A 32 16.62 -7.37 10.19
N GLU A 33 16.35 -6.63 9.12
CA GLU A 33 16.75 -5.23 8.99
C GLU A 33 15.50 -4.37 8.81
N VAL A 34 15.56 -3.15 9.31
CA VAL A 34 14.53 -2.15 9.08
C VAL A 34 15.11 -1.01 8.26
N ILE A 35 14.41 -0.66 7.19
CA ILE A 35 14.78 0.38 6.24
C ILE A 35 13.69 1.44 6.25
N VAL A 36 14.02 2.64 6.70
CA VAL A 36 13.17 3.82 6.62
C VAL A 36 13.61 4.66 5.45
N VAL A 37 12.74 4.88 4.48
CA VAL A 37 13.00 5.80 3.37
C VAL A 37 12.36 7.15 3.71
N ASP A 38 13.17 8.14 4.06
CA ASP A 38 12.68 9.51 4.20
C ASP A 38 12.50 10.13 2.81
N ASN A 39 11.26 10.34 2.45
CA ASN A 39 10.85 10.72 1.09
C ASN A 39 10.82 12.26 0.92
N ALA A 40 11.91 12.91 1.30
CA ALA A 40 12.09 14.37 1.33
C ALA A 40 11.19 15.07 2.36
N SER A 41 11.18 14.58 3.60
CA SER A 41 10.48 15.24 4.70
C SER A 41 11.11 16.59 5.04
N LYS A 42 10.28 17.46 5.58
CA LYS A 42 10.73 18.74 6.16
C LYS A 42 11.36 18.49 7.55
N HIS A 43 12.09 19.50 8.06
CA HIS A 43 12.56 19.51 9.43
C HIS A 43 13.57 18.41 9.81
N ASN A 44 14.35 17.90 8.83
CA ASN A 44 15.41 16.90 9.08
C ASN A 44 14.91 15.64 9.81
N GLU A 45 13.72 15.15 9.47
CA GLU A 45 13.13 13.99 10.13
C GLU A 45 14.00 12.74 9.98
N ALA A 46 14.64 12.55 8.82
CA ALA A 46 15.57 11.44 8.60
C ALA A 46 16.68 11.40 9.67
N THR A 47 17.37 12.53 9.92
CA THR A 47 18.42 12.62 10.95
C THR A 47 17.87 12.35 12.35
N GLN A 48 16.65 12.78 12.65
CA GLN A 48 16.03 12.51 13.96
C GLN A 48 15.73 11.01 14.13
N ILE A 49 15.32 10.32 13.07
CA ILE A 49 15.10 8.86 13.07
C ILE A 49 16.43 8.13 13.28
N GLU A 50 17.50 8.50 12.55
CA GLU A 50 18.84 7.93 12.70
C GLU A 50 19.38 8.05 14.12
N GLN A 51 19.22 9.23 14.73
CA GLN A 51 19.67 9.47 16.10
C GLN A 51 18.91 8.66 17.14
N ARG A 52 17.59 8.47 16.93
CA ARG A 52 16.75 7.74 17.87
C ARG A 52 16.86 6.23 17.71
N TYR A 53 17.07 5.75 16.49
CA TYR A 53 17.12 4.33 16.15
C TYR A 53 18.38 3.99 15.35
N PRO A 54 19.57 3.96 15.97
CA PRO A 54 20.84 3.77 15.27
C PRO A 54 20.99 2.40 14.58
N GLN A 55 20.15 1.41 14.93
CA GLN A 55 20.08 0.09 14.28
C GLN A 55 19.22 0.09 13.00
N VAL A 56 18.48 1.17 12.73
CA VAL A 56 17.62 1.30 11.53
C VAL A 56 18.41 1.94 10.41
N LYS A 57 18.32 1.38 9.22
CA LYS A 57 18.91 1.97 8.01
C LYS A 57 18.01 3.06 7.47
N VAL A 58 18.45 4.32 7.46
CA VAL A 58 17.68 5.43 6.89
C VAL A 58 18.23 5.80 5.52
N ILE A 59 17.34 5.96 4.55
CA ILE A 59 17.64 6.45 3.20
C ILE A 59 17.06 7.85 3.05
N HIS A 60 17.89 8.80 2.68
CA HIS A 60 17.47 10.17 2.40
C HIS A 60 17.18 10.34 0.92
N SER A 61 15.95 10.70 0.57
CA SER A 61 15.59 11.09 -0.79
C SER A 61 15.58 12.61 -0.94
N ASP A 62 16.14 13.11 -2.02
CA ASP A 62 16.17 14.56 -2.30
C ASP A 62 14.81 15.12 -2.74
N ARG A 63 13.87 14.23 -3.10
CA ARG A 63 12.54 14.60 -3.58
C ARG A 63 11.51 13.55 -3.17
N ASN A 64 10.25 13.96 -3.04
CA ASN A 64 9.14 13.03 -2.83
C ASN A 64 8.90 12.22 -4.11
N LEU A 65 9.15 10.92 -4.04
CA LEU A 65 8.99 9.94 -5.13
C LEU A 65 7.63 9.25 -5.13
N GLY A 66 6.75 9.63 -4.20
CA GLY A 66 5.48 8.92 -3.97
C GLY A 66 5.68 7.58 -3.27
N PHE A 67 4.61 6.79 -3.21
CA PHE A 67 4.64 5.51 -2.50
C PHE A 67 5.51 4.47 -3.22
N ALA A 68 5.30 4.27 -4.51
CA ALA A 68 6.06 3.27 -5.27
C ALA A 68 7.56 3.61 -5.32
N GLY A 69 7.92 4.86 -5.65
CA GLY A 69 9.32 5.26 -5.76
C GLY A 69 10.06 5.19 -4.43
N GLY A 70 9.42 5.59 -3.32
CA GLY A 70 10.00 5.45 -1.99
C GLY A 70 10.26 3.98 -1.63
N ASN A 71 9.27 3.09 -1.83
CA ASN A 71 9.46 1.65 -1.59
C ASN A 71 10.54 1.06 -2.50
N ASN A 72 10.62 1.48 -3.75
CA ASN A 72 11.66 1.01 -4.69
C ASN A 72 13.07 1.37 -4.24
N LEU A 73 13.29 2.54 -3.62
CA LEU A 73 14.59 2.85 -2.99
C LEU A 73 14.91 1.86 -1.86
N GLY A 74 13.92 1.50 -1.05
CA GLY A 74 14.08 0.47 -0.02
C GLY A 74 14.42 -0.90 -0.61
N ILE A 75 13.73 -1.33 -1.68
CA ILE A 75 13.98 -2.60 -2.38
C ILE A 75 15.45 -2.69 -2.84
N GLN A 76 15.99 -1.61 -3.40
CA GLN A 76 17.35 -1.60 -3.97
C GLN A 76 18.45 -1.87 -2.96
N VAL A 77 18.22 -1.58 -1.68
CA VAL A 77 19.23 -1.73 -0.62
C VAL A 77 18.90 -2.83 0.38
N ALA A 78 17.70 -3.42 0.26
CA ALA A 78 17.24 -4.51 1.10
C ALA A 78 18.05 -5.80 0.84
N LEU A 79 18.37 -6.54 1.90
CA LEU A 79 19.15 -7.79 1.85
C LEU A 79 18.30 -9.04 2.08
N GLY A 80 17.14 -8.90 2.75
CA GLY A 80 16.29 -10.00 3.14
C GLY A 80 15.74 -10.83 1.98
N LYS A 81 15.52 -12.12 2.21
CA LYS A 81 14.80 -13.03 1.31
C LYS A 81 13.33 -12.61 1.17
N TYR A 82 12.76 -12.08 2.23
CA TYR A 82 11.41 -11.52 2.29
C TYR A 82 11.49 -10.01 2.49
N LEU A 83 10.60 -9.27 1.81
CA LEU A 83 10.48 -7.83 1.95
C LEU A 83 9.09 -7.50 2.47
N PHE A 84 9.02 -6.88 3.65
CA PHE A 84 7.77 -6.48 4.28
C PHE A 84 7.58 -4.97 4.17
N PHE A 85 6.72 -4.56 3.26
CA PHE A 85 6.32 -3.18 3.07
C PHE A 85 5.22 -2.85 4.07
N ILE A 86 5.43 -1.82 4.89
CA ILE A 86 4.49 -1.43 5.93
C ILE A 86 4.44 0.09 6.03
N ASN A 87 3.24 0.66 6.09
CA ASN A 87 3.08 2.10 6.24
C ASN A 87 3.59 2.58 7.60
N ASN A 88 4.18 3.77 7.62
CA ASN A 88 4.71 4.35 8.86
C ASN A 88 3.62 4.70 9.89
N ASP A 89 2.36 4.84 9.47
CA ASP A 89 1.20 5.07 10.35
C ASP A 89 0.50 3.77 10.79
N THR A 90 1.23 2.66 10.79
CA THR A 90 0.80 1.39 11.36
C THR A 90 1.57 1.07 12.64
N VAL A 91 1.01 0.20 13.46
CA VAL A 91 1.66 -0.33 14.68
C VAL A 91 1.23 -1.76 14.93
N PHE A 92 2.10 -2.54 15.56
CA PHE A 92 1.72 -3.77 16.26
C PHE A 92 1.19 -3.41 17.64
N ARG A 93 0.06 -4.00 18.06
CA ARG A 93 -0.74 -3.49 19.19
C ARG A 93 -0.05 -3.56 20.55
N ASP A 94 0.69 -4.61 20.83
CA ASP A 94 1.25 -4.82 22.18
C ASP A 94 2.65 -5.46 22.09
N LYS A 95 3.65 -4.74 22.57
CA LYS A 95 5.03 -5.25 22.71
C LYS A 95 5.14 -6.52 23.56
N ARG A 96 4.13 -6.82 24.39
CA ARG A 96 4.03 -8.04 25.20
C ARG A 96 3.55 -9.24 24.41
N LEU A 97 2.95 -9.03 23.24
CA LEU A 97 2.65 -10.10 22.28
C LEU A 97 3.91 -10.44 21.48
N ASP A 98 3.98 -11.64 21.01
CA ASP A 98 5.08 -12.11 20.16
C ASP A 98 4.97 -11.50 18.75
N VAL A 99 5.36 -10.23 18.61
CA VAL A 99 5.38 -9.53 17.32
C VAL A 99 6.24 -10.28 16.30
N ARG A 100 7.35 -10.92 16.76
CA ARG A 100 8.19 -11.71 15.89
C ARG A 100 7.42 -12.93 15.36
N GLY A 101 6.71 -13.66 16.22
CA GLY A 101 5.89 -14.80 15.82
C GLY A 101 4.75 -14.41 14.89
N GLU A 102 4.13 -13.23 15.07
CA GLU A 102 3.15 -12.71 14.11
C GLU A 102 3.79 -12.48 12.73
N ILE A 103 4.96 -11.86 12.67
CA ILE A 103 5.69 -11.64 11.41
C ILE A 103 6.11 -12.99 10.80
N ASP A 104 6.57 -13.93 11.61
CA ASP A 104 6.96 -15.27 11.14
C ASP A 104 5.78 -16.05 10.53
N SER A 105 4.55 -15.79 10.97
CA SER A 105 3.37 -16.40 10.34
C SER A 105 3.20 -15.99 8.87
N LEU A 106 3.58 -14.76 8.51
CA LEU A 106 3.60 -14.31 7.12
C LEU A 106 4.67 -15.05 6.31
N ILE A 107 5.88 -15.23 6.89
CA ILE A 107 6.94 -16.00 6.25
C ILE A 107 6.51 -17.45 6.06
N GLN A 108 5.94 -18.09 7.09
CA GLN A 108 5.42 -19.46 7.01
C GLN A 108 4.35 -19.59 5.93
N ARG A 109 3.46 -18.59 5.78
CA ARG A 109 2.50 -18.58 4.67
C ARG A 109 3.18 -18.54 3.33
N LEU A 110 4.16 -17.67 3.13
CA LEU A 110 4.93 -17.60 1.88
C LEU A 110 5.67 -18.92 1.58
N GLU A 111 6.19 -19.58 2.61
CA GLU A 111 6.92 -20.85 2.46
C GLU A 111 6.02 -22.08 2.28
N SER A 112 4.74 -21.98 2.62
CA SER A 112 3.79 -23.10 2.49
C SER A 112 3.54 -23.54 1.05
N SER A 113 3.89 -22.71 0.05
CA SER A 113 3.87 -23.05 -1.38
C SER A 113 4.82 -22.14 -2.17
N GLU A 114 5.47 -22.70 -3.19
CA GLU A 114 6.28 -21.93 -4.14
C GLU A 114 5.45 -20.94 -4.95
N GLU A 115 4.16 -21.23 -5.15
CA GLU A 115 3.23 -20.36 -5.89
C GLU A 115 2.83 -19.10 -5.12
N ILE A 116 3.03 -19.06 -3.80
CA ILE A 116 2.69 -17.88 -3.00
C ILE A 116 3.85 -16.88 -3.08
N GLY A 117 3.62 -15.74 -3.74
CA GLY A 117 4.62 -14.69 -3.90
C GLY A 117 4.42 -13.49 -2.98
N MET A 118 3.19 -13.28 -2.48
CA MET A 118 2.83 -12.15 -1.66
C MET A 118 1.79 -12.54 -0.60
N VAL A 119 1.90 -11.94 0.58
CA VAL A 119 0.94 -12.14 1.68
C VAL A 119 0.65 -10.82 2.38
N CYS A 120 -0.58 -10.66 2.83
CA CYS A 120 -1.03 -9.50 3.60
C CYS A 120 -1.54 -9.94 4.98
N PRO A 121 -1.19 -9.23 6.06
CA PRO A 121 -1.75 -9.46 7.38
C PRO A 121 -3.22 -9.02 7.46
N LYS A 122 -3.88 -9.38 8.55
CA LYS A 122 -5.12 -8.71 8.97
C LYS A 122 -4.80 -7.26 9.32
N ILE A 123 -5.60 -6.33 8.81
CA ILE A 123 -5.44 -4.91 9.14
C ILE A 123 -6.69 -4.42 9.86
N ARG A 124 -6.48 -3.76 10.99
CA ARG A 124 -7.55 -3.16 11.81
C ARG A 124 -7.31 -1.66 11.95
N PHE A 125 -8.39 -0.91 12.08
CA PHE A 125 -8.28 0.50 12.42
C PHE A 125 -7.85 0.68 13.88
N THR A 126 -7.20 1.81 14.18
CA THR A 126 -6.87 2.17 15.57
C THR A 126 -8.03 2.83 16.32
N TRP A 127 -9.18 3.07 15.68
CA TRP A 127 -10.38 3.70 16.28
C TRP A 127 -10.98 2.84 17.39
N ASP A 128 -11.96 3.38 18.09
CA ASP A 128 -12.70 2.64 19.11
C ASP A 128 -13.22 1.31 18.58
N HIS A 129 -13.09 0.26 19.39
CA HIS A 129 -13.40 -1.14 19.06
C HIS A 129 -12.55 -1.77 17.96
N HIS A 130 -11.59 -1.06 17.38
CA HIS A 130 -10.65 -1.56 16.36
C HIS A 130 -11.33 -2.41 15.28
N PRO A 131 -12.27 -1.85 14.51
CA PRO A 131 -12.93 -2.61 13.44
C PRO A 131 -11.92 -3.05 12.38
N VAL A 132 -12.27 -4.10 11.65
CA VAL A 132 -11.46 -4.60 10.53
C VAL A 132 -11.36 -3.51 9.45
N GLN A 133 -10.19 -3.30 8.91
CA GLN A 133 -9.97 -2.51 7.72
C GLN A 133 -9.84 -3.41 6.49
N PHE A 134 -9.14 -4.55 6.66
CA PHE A 134 -8.86 -5.47 5.57
C PHE A 134 -8.71 -6.90 6.07
N ALA A 135 -9.48 -7.78 5.44
CA ALA A 135 -9.38 -9.23 5.53
C ALA A 135 -9.41 -9.88 4.13
N GLY A 136 -8.72 -9.27 3.15
CA GLY A 136 -8.74 -9.62 1.75
C GLY A 136 -9.58 -8.67 0.90
N TYR A 137 -9.51 -8.83 -0.41
CA TYR A 137 -10.30 -8.06 -1.37
C TYR A 137 -11.23 -8.96 -2.20
N THR A 138 -12.36 -8.40 -2.63
CA THR A 138 -13.14 -8.96 -3.73
C THR A 138 -12.45 -8.68 -5.08
N PRO A 139 -12.71 -9.49 -6.14
CA PRO A 139 -12.20 -9.19 -7.48
C PRO A 139 -12.65 -7.81 -7.98
N LEU A 140 -11.78 -7.13 -8.74
CA LEU A 140 -12.13 -5.88 -9.42
C LEU A 140 -13.17 -6.12 -10.50
N SER A 141 -14.18 -5.25 -10.55
CA SER A 141 -15.10 -5.19 -11.69
C SER A 141 -14.34 -4.78 -12.97
N ARG A 142 -14.57 -5.49 -14.05
CA ARG A 142 -13.90 -5.24 -15.34
C ARG A 142 -14.12 -3.84 -15.91
N ILE A 143 -15.29 -3.25 -15.65
CA ILE A 143 -15.68 -1.95 -16.22
C ILE A 143 -15.54 -0.85 -15.17
N THR A 144 -16.12 -1.05 -13.99
CA THR A 144 -16.13 0.01 -12.97
C THR A 144 -14.80 0.12 -12.22
N VAL A 145 -13.91 -0.88 -12.31
CA VAL A 145 -12.63 -0.92 -11.60
C VAL A 145 -12.81 -0.62 -10.10
N ARG A 146 -13.78 -1.33 -9.51
CA ARG A 146 -14.09 -1.26 -8.08
C ARG A 146 -14.01 -2.65 -7.48
N ASN A 147 -13.47 -2.73 -6.31
CA ASN A 147 -13.50 -3.87 -5.40
C ASN A 147 -13.94 -3.40 -4.01
N GLN A 148 -14.05 -4.33 -3.10
CA GLN A 148 -14.35 -4.06 -1.70
C GLN A 148 -13.32 -4.78 -0.83
N ALA A 149 -12.85 -4.12 0.23
CA ALA A 149 -12.12 -4.78 1.29
C ALA A 149 -13.11 -5.58 2.14
N ILE A 150 -12.83 -6.87 2.27
CA ILE A 150 -13.65 -7.80 3.06
C ILE A 150 -13.53 -7.38 4.54
N GLY A 151 -14.65 -7.32 5.23
CA GLY A 151 -14.75 -6.98 6.65
C GLY A 151 -14.59 -5.48 6.97
N CYS A 152 -14.38 -4.61 5.99
CA CYS A 152 -14.10 -3.20 6.25
C CYS A 152 -15.23 -2.51 7.05
N GLY A 153 -14.88 -1.98 8.22
CA GLY A 153 -15.81 -1.33 9.15
C GLY A 153 -16.54 -2.31 10.10
N GLU A 154 -16.34 -3.61 9.97
CA GLU A 154 -17.00 -4.61 10.80
C GLU A 154 -16.21 -4.91 12.08
N ALA A 155 -16.93 -5.24 13.15
CA ALA A 155 -16.33 -5.77 14.37
C ALA A 155 -15.75 -7.18 14.11
N ASP A 156 -14.58 -7.46 14.68
CA ASP A 156 -13.91 -8.75 14.55
C ASP A 156 -14.20 -9.62 15.78
N TYR A 157 -14.91 -10.72 15.56
CA TYR A 157 -15.22 -11.76 16.55
C TYR A 157 -14.55 -13.10 16.20
N GLY A 158 -13.54 -13.10 15.31
CA GLY A 158 -12.87 -14.30 14.81
C GLY A 158 -13.41 -14.80 13.46
N GLN A 159 -14.41 -14.16 12.88
CA GLN A 159 -14.98 -14.54 11.57
C GLN A 159 -14.00 -14.33 10.40
N TYR A 160 -12.91 -13.59 10.64
CA TYR A 160 -11.85 -13.33 9.67
C TYR A 160 -10.53 -14.04 10.01
N ASP A 161 -10.56 -15.09 10.84
CA ASP A 161 -9.36 -15.81 11.30
C ASP A 161 -8.98 -17.00 10.39
N THR A 162 -9.50 -17.03 9.17
CA THR A 162 -9.16 -18.06 8.18
C THR A 162 -8.34 -17.46 7.05
N ALA A 163 -7.13 -17.99 6.85
CA ALA A 163 -6.28 -17.61 5.73
C ALA A 163 -6.88 -18.05 4.38
N HIS A 164 -6.79 -17.19 3.37
CA HIS A 164 -7.34 -17.48 2.03
C HIS A 164 -6.63 -16.67 0.94
N PRO A 165 -6.71 -17.10 -0.33
CA PRO A 165 -6.22 -16.31 -1.45
C PRO A 165 -7.00 -15.00 -1.59
N THR A 166 -6.29 -13.92 -1.92
CA THR A 166 -6.88 -12.62 -2.24
C THR A 166 -6.37 -12.11 -3.58
N PRO A 167 -7.19 -11.45 -4.40
CA PRO A 167 -6.75 -11.00 -5.71
C PRO A 167 -5.73 -9.86 -5.68
N TYR A 168 -5.68 -9.09 -4.58
CA TYR A 168 -4.84 -7.90 -4.44
C TYR A 168 -4.31 -7.77 -3.01
N ALA A 169 -3.15 -7.14 -2.87
CA ALA A 169 -2.58 -6.72 -1.60
C ALA A 169 -3.18 -5.39 -1.14
N HIS A 170 -3.06 -5.12 0.16
CA HIS A 170 -3.38 -3.82 0.75
C HIS A 170 -2.10 -3.02 0.95
N GLY A 171 -2.08 -1.75 0.47
CA GLY A 171 -0.89 -0.90 0.52
C GLY A 171 -0.36 -0.59 1.93
N ALA A 172 -1.19 -0.72 2.98
CA ALA A 172 -0.73 -0.46 4.34
C ALA A 172 0.23 -1.54 4.87
N ALA A 173 0.09 -2.80 4.43
CA ALA A 173 1.03 -3.87 4.77
C ALA A 173 0.96 -5.05 3.80
N MET A 174 2.12 -5.45 3.27
CA MET A 174 2.27 -6.61 2.39
C MET A 174 3.70 -7.14 2.45
N MET A 175 3.85 -8.45 2.60
CA MET A 175 5.16 -9.11 2.53
C MET A 175 5.28 -9.85 1.21
N VAL A 176 6.45 -9.74 0.57
CA VAL A 176 6.70 -10.27 -0.78
C VAL A 176 8.00 -11.06 -0.80
N LYS A 177 8.02 -12.18 -1.47
CA LYS A 177 9.26 -12.91 -1.77
C LYS A 177 10.15 -12.08 -2.70
N ARG A 178 11.44 -12.01 -2.43
CA ARG A 178 12.41 -11.34 -3.32
C ARG A 178 12.35 -11.88 -4.74
N GLU A 179 12.32 -13.18 -4.91
CA GLU A 179 12.21 -13.85 -6.22
C GLU A 179 10.95 -13.44 -6.99
N ALA A 180 9.85 -13.17 -6.29
CA ALA A 180 8.61 -12.69 -6.93
C ALA A 180 8.79 -11.25 -7.44
N ILE A 181 9.52 -10.40 -6.71
CA ILE A 181 9.87 -9.05 -7.15
C ILE A 181 10.82 -9.10 -8.37
N GLU A 182 11.84 -9.93 -8.32
CA GLU A 182 12.81 -10.09 -9.41
C GLU A 182 12.11 -10.54 -10.71
N LYS A 183 11.13 -11.41 -10.61
CA LYS A 183 10.37 -11.93 -11.74
C LYS A 183 9.28 -10.98 -12.24
N ALA A 184 8.57 -10.30 -11.33
CA ALA A 184 7.46 -9.40 -11.67
C ALA A 184 7.92 -7.97 -11.98
N GLY A 185 9.05 -7.53 -11.44
CA GLY A 185 9.51 -6.15 -11.41
C GLY A 185 9.12 -5.40 -10.13
N MET A 186 9.75 -4.26 -9.91
CA MET A 186 9.49 -3.36 -8.78
C MET A 186 8.11 -2.68 -8.90
N MET A 187 7.72 -1.94 -7.85
CA MET A 187 6.43 -1.21 -7.84
C MET A 187 6.36 -0.18 -8.99
N PRO A 188 5.20 -0.06 -9.66
CA PRO A 188 5.05 0.86 -10.79
C PRO A 188 4.98 2.33 -10.33
N GLU A 189 6.04 3.10 -10.57
CA GLU A 189 6.18 4.50 -10.13
C GLU A 189 5.27 5.49 -10.88
N CYS A 190 4.70 5.07 -12.02
CA CYS A 190 3.83 5.94 -12.82
C CYS A 190 2.57 6.41 -12.08
N PHE A 191 2.18 5.75 -11.02
CA PHE A 191 1.02 6.11 -10.21
C PHE A 191 1.32 7.24 -9.22
N PHE A 192 2.50 7.28 -8.63
CA PHE A 192 2.94 8.15 -7.55
C PHE A 192 2.24 7.85 -6.21
N LEU A 193 0.89 7.80 -6.18
CA LEU A 193 0.07 7.55 -5.00
C LEU A 193 -1.29 6.98 -5.42
N TYR A 194 -1.72 5.87 -4.81
CA TYR A 194 -2.93 5.08 -5.09
C TYR A 194 -2.89 4.31 -6.42
N TYR A 195 -3.35 3.07 -6.41
CA TYR A 195 -3.39 2.08 -7.48
C TYR A 195 -2.07 1.35 -7.76
N GLU A 196 -0.93 1.81 -7.23
CA GLU A 196 0.35 1.12 -7.41
C GLU A 196 0.34 -0.28 -6.82
N GLU A 197 -0.24 -0.47 -5.63
CA GLU A 197 -0.36 -1.76 -4.97
C GLU A 197 -1.28 -2.72 -5.73
N LEU A 198 -2.34 -2.19 -6.33
CA LEU A 198 -3.25 -3.00 -7.16
C LEU A 198 -2.59 -3.42 -8.48
N ASP A 199 -1.88 -2.50 -9.14
CA ASP A 199 -1.15 -2.78 -10.38
C ASP A 199 -0.01 -3.77 -10.12
N TRP A 200 0.75 -3.56 -9.03
CA TRP A 200 1.82 -4.46 -8.64
C TRP A 200 1.32 -5.85 -8.28
N SER A 201 0.18 -5.94 -7.59
CA SER A 201 -0.50 -7.22 -7.34
C SER A 201 -0.79 -7.98 -8.64
N LEU A 202 -1.22 -7.27 -9.69
CA LEU A 202 -1.43 -7.88 -11.01
C LEU A 202 -0.12 -8.27 -11.69
N MET A 203 0.96 -7.50 -11.52
CA MET A 203 2.29 -7.86 -12.03
C MET A 203 2.80 -9.15 -11.37
N ILE A 204 2.72 -9.28 -10.05
CA ILE A 204 3.08 -10.49 -9.29
C ILE A 204 2.24 -11.70 -9.77
N ARG A 205 0.93 -11.51 -9.95
CA ARG A 205 0.07 -12.59 -10.46
C ARG A 205 0.38 -12.99 -11.91
N ARG A 206 0.72 -12.03 -12.78
CA ARG A 206 1.17 -12.33 -14.16
C ARG A 206 2.51 -13.05 -14.19
N ALA A 207 3.35 -12.86 -13.18
CA ALA A 207 4.60 -13.59 -12.99
C ALA A 207 4.38 -15.04 -12.50
N GLY A 208 3.12 -15.46 -12.29
CA GLY A 208 2.74 -16.84 -11.93
C GLY A 208 2.53 -17.05 -10.44
N TYR A 209 2.54 -15.99 -9.62
CA TYR A 209 2.35 -16.10 -8.18
C TYR A 209 0.90 -15.83 -7.75
N THR A 210 0.56 -16.32 -6.55
CA THR A 210 -0.69 -16.03 -5.84
C THR A 210 -0.44 -15.08 -4.69
N ILE A 211 -1.50 -14.39 -4.25
CA ILE A 211 -1.50 -13.46 -3.13
C ILE A 211 -2.43 -14.01 -2.06
N TRP A 212 -2.00 -13.98 -0.79
CA TRP A 212 -2.76 -14.53 0.32
C TRP A 212 -3.02 -13.50 1.41
N TYR A 213 -4.11 -13.69 2.10
CA TYR A 213 -4.43 -13.07 3.38
C TYR A 213 -4.08 -14.03 4.51
N GLU A 214 -3.35 -13.55 5.53
CA GLU A 214 -2.92 -14.33 6.69
C GLU A 214 -3.31 -13.62 7.99
N PRO A 215 -4.34 -14.10 8.69
CA PRO A 215 -4.86 -13.43 9.89
C PRO A 215 -4.02 -13.64 11.16
N ALA A 216 -3.09 -14.60 11.17
CA ALA A 216 -2.22 -14.84 12.33
C ALA A 216 -1.28 -13.65 12.62
N CYS A 217 -1.05 -12.78 11.62
CA CYS A 217 -0.44 -11.48 11.81
C CYS A 217 -1.51 -10.39 11.74
N THR A 218 -1.56 -9.53 12.75
CA THR A 218 -2.51 -8.41 12.80
C THR A 218 -1.79 -7.09 13.05
N ILE A 219 -2.01 -6.12 12.17
CA ILE A 219 -1.50 -4.75 12.35
C ILE A 219 -2.64 -3.76 12.54
N TYR A 220 -2.34 -2.64 13.19
CA TYR A 220 -3.27 -1.54 13.46
C TYR A 220 -2.84 -0.31 12.67
N HIS A 221 -3.72 0.16 11.78
CA HIS A 221 -3.47 1.28 10.87
C HIS A 221 -4.22 2.51 11.33
N LYS A 222 -3.50 3.60 11.57
CA LYS A 222 -4.08 4.86 12.03
C LYS A 222 -4.89 5.54 10.92
N GLU A 223 -4.65 5.15 9.67
CA GLU A 223 -5.17 5.81 8.46
C GLU A 223 -4.92 7.31 8.57
N SER A 224 -3.63 7.67 8.67
CA SER A 224 -3.23 9.03 8.93
C SER A 224 -3.80 9.96 7.86
N GLN A 225 -4.17 11.14 8.30
CA GLN A 225 -4.77 12.18 7.46
C GLN A 225 -3.73 12.91 6.60
N ALA A 226 -2.56 12.28 6.34
CA ALA A 226 -1.48 12.91 5.58
C ALA A 226 -1.95 13.46 4.22
N THR A 227 -2.96 12.83 3.61
CA THR A 227 -3.58 13.31 2.36
C THR A 227 -4.95 13.95 2.56
N GLY A 228 -5.57 13.82 3.76
CA GLY A 228 -6.95 14.25 4.06
C GLY A 228 -7.99 13.48 3.22
N GLN A 229 -9.06 12.97 3.86
CA GLN A 229 -10.08 12.17 3.15
C GLN A 229 -10.72 12.91 1.96
N ASP A 230 -10.88 14.23 2.05
CA ASP A 230 -11.46 15.10 1.02
C ASP A 230 -10.46 16.15 0.52
N SER A 231 -9.23 15.73 0.14
CA SER A 231 -8.23 16.62 -0.41
C SER A 231 -8.23 16.65 -1.94
N PRO A 232 -7.93 17.82 -2.57
CA PRO A 232 -7.76 17.91 -4.02
C PRO A 232 -6.66 16.99 -4.55
N LEU A 233 -5.59 16.76 -3.78
CA LEU A 233 -4.50 15.88 -4.14
C LEU A 233 -4.97 14.43 -4.28
N ARG A 234 -5.71 13.94 -3.28
CA ARG A 234 -6.30 12.59 -3.29
C ARG A 234 -7.26 12.42 -4.46
N THR A 235 -8.18 13.37 -4.64
CA THR A 235 -9.17 13.35 -5.73
C THR A 235 -8.49 13.34 -7.10
N TYR A 236 -7.44 14.13 -7.29
CA TYR A 236 -6.65 14.17 -8.51
C TYR A 236 -6.01 12.81 -8.82
N TYR A 237 -5.27 12.24 -7.87
CA TYR A 237 -4.59 10.96 -8.11
C TYR A 237 -5.58 9.80 -8.27
N LEU A 238 -6.63 9.71 -7.47
CA LEU A 238 -7.64 8.66 -7.64
C LEU A 238 -8.31 8.73 -9.02
N THR A 239 -8.60 9.93 -9.53
CA THR A 239 -9.19 10.10 -10.87
C THR A 239 -8.21 9.71 -11.97
N ARG A 240 -7.00 10.28 -11.96
CA ARG A 240 -5.97 10.03 -12.96
C ARG A 240 -5.55 8.55 -12.97
N ASN A 241 -5.27 8.02 -11.81
CA ASN A 241 -4.68 6.68 -11.66
C ASN A 241 -5.67 5.56 -11.97
N ARG A 242 -6.96 5.78 -11.73
CA ARG A 242 -7.99 4.82 -12.15
C ARG A 242 -8.05 4.68 -13.65
N LEU A 243 -7.93 5.77 -14.39
CA LEU A 243 -7.85 5.75 -15.86
C LEU A 243 -6.53 5.10 -16.33
N LEU A 244 -5.41 5.43 -15.67
CA LEU A 244 -4.12 4.82 -15.95
C LEU A 244 -4.12 3.31 -15.68
N PHE A 245 -4.73 2.87 -14.57
CA PHE A 245 -4.89 1.46 -14.25
C PHE A 245 -5.71 0.71 -15.31
N VAL A 246 -6.82 1.30 -15.78
CA VAL A 246 -7.62 0.77 -16.91
C VAL A 246 -6.72 0.60 -18.14
N ARG A 247 -5.91 1.61 -18.48
CA ARG A 247 -5.01 1.54 -19.65
C ARG A 247 -4.04 0.36 -19.58
N ARG A 248 -3.47 0.13 -18.40
CA ARG A 248 -2.45 -0.90 -18.17
C ARG A 248 -3.01 -2.31 -18.03
N ASN A 249 -4.23 -2.44 -17.51
CA ASN A 249 -4.73 -3.70 -16.98
C ASN A 249 -6.03 -4.21 -17.60
N SER A 250 -6.68 -3.45 -18.48
CA SER A 250 -7.89 -3.96 -19.17
C SER A 250 -7.56 -5.16 -20.04
N PRO A 251 -8.35 -6.24 -19.95
CA PRO A 251 -8.09 -7.49 -20.66
C PRO A 251 -8.25 -7.36 -22.19
N ASP A 252 -9.11 -6.43 -22.63
CA ASP A 252 -9.43 -6.23 -24.03
C ASP A 252 -9.82 -4.77 -24.33
N ILE A 253 -9.85 -4.42 -25.62
CA ILE A 253 -10.13 -3.05 -26.08
C ILE A 253 -11.57 -2.61 -25.76
N THR A 254 -12.53 -3.54 -25.80
CA THR A 254 -13.94 -3.24 -25.51
C THR A 254 -14.12 -2.89 -24.04
N SER A 255 -13.60 -3.72 -23.14
CA SER A 255 -13.62 -3.44 -21.69
C SER A 255 -12.94 -2.12 -21.37
N ARG A 256 -11.81 -1.82 -22.03
CA ARG A 256 -11.09 -0.54 -21.88
C ARG A 256 -11.94 0.64 -22.30
N PHE A 257 -12.55 0.57 -23.47
CA PHE A 257 -13.41 1.63 -23.99
C PHE A 257 -14.63 1.87 -23.08
N LEU A 258 -15.32 0.81 -22.67
CA LEU A 258 -16.47 0.89 -21.75
C LEU A 258 -16.06 1.46 -20.39
N SER A 259 -14.89 1.09 -19.88
CA SER A 259 -14.36 1.67 -18.63
C SER A 259 -14.10 3.17 -18.76
N TYR A 260 -13.50 3.62 -19.84
CA TYR A 260 -13.28 5.05 -20.07
C TYR A 260 -14.60 5.82 -20.19
N LEU A 261 -15.54 5.29 -20.95
CA LEU A 261 -16.88 5.88 -21.10
C LEU A 261 -17.56 6.02 -19.72
N TYR A 262 -17.56 4.95 -18.92
CA TYR A 262 -18.12 4.95 -17.59
C TYR A 262 -17.41 5.93 -16.65
N LEU A 263 -16.07 5.90 -16.59
CA LEU A 263 -15.30 6.71 -15.66
C LEU A 263 -15.35 8.20 -15.99
N ILE A 264 -15.31 8.57 -17.27
CA ILE A 264 -15.28 9.97 -17.70
C ILE A 264 -16.71 10.54 -17.76
N CYS A 265 -17.65 9.84 -18.43
CA CYS A 265 -18.98 10.42 -18.67
C CYS A 265 -19.94 10.22 -17.49
N ILE A 266 -19.73 9.22 -16.64
CA ILE A 266 -20.64 8.95 -15.52
C ILE A 266 -19.98 9.34 -14.19
N VAL A 267 -18.83 8.71 -13.85
CA VAL A 267 -18.23 8.90 -12.52
C VAL A 267 -17.71 10.32 -12.35
N ALA A 268 -16.89 10.81 -13.29
CA ALA A 268 -16.29 12.15 -13.16
C ALA A 268 -17.36 13.27 -13.20
N VAL A 269 -18.38 13.13 -14.03
CA VAL A 269 -19.51 14.08 -14.09
C VAL A 269 -20.27 14.08 -12.76
N LYS A 270 -20.66 12.88 -12.28
CA LYS A 270 -21.36 12.72 -10.99
C LYS A 270 -20.55 13.33 -9.84
N ASP A 271 -19.26 12.98 -9.75
CA ASP A 271 -18.40 13.45 -8.65
C ASP A 271 -18.17 14.96 -8.74
N SER A 272 -17.99 15.52 -9.94
CA SER A 272 -17.88 16.97 -10.15
C SER A 272 -19.15 17.73 -9.72
N ILE A 273 -20.34 17.22 -10.11
CA ILE A 273 -21.64 17.81 -9.70
C ILE A 273 -21.78 17.70 -8.18
N LYS A 274 -21.50 16.55 -7.59
CA LYS A 274 -21.54 16.37 -6.12
C LYS A 274 -20.65 17.40 -5.42
N TYR A 275 -19.41 17.56 -5.87
CA TYR A 275 -18.49 18.52 -5.26
C TYR A 275 -18.96 19.98 -5.41
N LEU A 276 -19.53 20.35 -6.54
CA LEU A 276 -20.08 21.71 -6.74
C LEU A 276 -21.28 21.97 -5.83
N ILE A 277 -22.19 21.00 -5.67
CA ILE A 277 -23.34 21.10 -4.74
C ILE A 277 -22.85 21.28 -3.29
N HIS A 278 -21.75 20.61 -2.91
CA HIS A 278 -21.17 20.73 -1.58
C HIS A 278 -20.20 21.93 -1.43
N LEU A 279 -20.23 22.87 -2.37
CA LEU A 279 -19.38 24.07 -2.37
C LEU A 279 -17.87 23.76 -2.33
N ARG A 280 -17.45 22.64 -2.97
CA ARG A 280 -16.05 22.20 -3.08
C ARG A 280 -15.57 22.24 -4.54
N PRO A 281 -15.49 23.43 -5.17
CA PRO A 281 -15.04 23.58 -6.55
C PRO A 281 -13.57 23.17 -6.74
N ASP A 282 -12.77 23.18 -5.67
CA ASP A 282 -11.40 22.69 -5.63
C ASP A 282 -11.32 21.18 -5.98
N LEU A 283 -12.25 20.37 -5.46
CA LEU A 283 -12.34 18.94 -5.76
C LEU A 283 -12.84 18.69 -7.19
N ALA A 284 -13.82 19.46 -7.65
CA ALA A 284 -14.29 19.35 -9.05
C ALA A 284 -13.15 19.69 -10.03
N LYS A 285 -12.36 20.74 -9.76
CA LYS A 285 -11.15 21.08 -10.54
C LYS A 285 -10.12 19.95 -10.51
N ALA A 286 -9.95 19.26 -9.37
CA ALA A 286 -9.03 18.13 -9.25
C ALA A 286 -9.45 16.93 -10.13
N VAL A 287 -10.76 16.64 -10.23
CA VAL A 287 -11.29 15.63 -11.16
C VAL A 287 -10.92 15.99 -12.62
N VAL A 288 -11.24 17.21 -13.05
CA VAL A 288 -10.93 17.66 -14.42
C VAL A 288 -9.42 17.61 -14.69
N LYS A 289 -8.60 18.07 -13.74
CA LYS A 289 -7.13 18.03 -13.84
C LYS A 289 -6.62 16.59 -13.97
N GLY A 290 -7.20 15.64 -13.22
CA GLY A 290 -6.84 14.23 -13.29
C GLY A 290 -7.09 13.63 -14.68
N ILE A 291 -8.25 13.90 -15.27
CA ILE A 291 -8.58 13.48 -16.64
C ILE A 291 -7.66 14.14 -17.66
N TYR A 292 -7.49 15.46 -17.57
CA TYR A 292 -6.60 16.21 -18.48
C TYR A 292 -5.17 15.67 -18.50
N HIS A 293 -4.58 15.42 -17.33
CA HIS A 293 -3.23 14.87 -17.23
C HIS A 293 -3.17 13.42 -17.73
N PHE A 294 -4.19 12.61 -17.49
CA PHE A 294 -4.25 11.28 -18.08
C PHE A 294 -4.23 11.33 -19.61
N ILE A 295 -4.97 12.23 -20.25
CA ILE A 295 -5.04 12.35 -21.71
C ILE A 295 -3.70 12.85 -22.29
N ASN A 296 -3.12 13.92 -21.70
CA ASN A 296 -1.98 14.61 -22.29
C ASN A 296 -0.61 14.02 -21.92
N HIS A 297 -0.48 13.33 -20.78
CA HIS A 297 0.76 12.71 -20.33
C HIS A 297 0.74 11.18 -20.47
N SER A 298 -0.18 10.67 -21.26
CA SER A 298 -0.33 9.22 -21.51
C SER A 298 0.65 8.68 -22.56
N ALA A 299 1.54 9.51 -23.10
CA ALA A 299 2.45 9.15 -24.20
C ALA A 299 3.89 8.85 -23.72
N SER A 300 4.16 8.86 -22.41
CA SER A 300 5.47 8.50 -21.85
C SER A 300 5.42 7.25 -21.01
#